data_7cccc1bf8eb5053a5534b06574c29f00
#
_entry.id   7cccc1bf8eb5053a5534b06574c29f00
#
_cell.length_a   1.000
_cell.length_b   1.000
_cell.length_c   1.000
_cell.angle_alpha   90.00
_cell.angle_beta   90.00
_cell.angle_gamma   90.00
#
_symmetry.space_group_name_H-M   'P 1'
#
loop_
_entity.id
_entity.type
_entity.pdbx_description
1 polymer ?
#
loop_
_entity_poly.entity_id
_entity_poly.type
_entity_poly.pdbx_seq_one_letter_code
_entity_poly.pdbx_strand_id
1 'polypeptide(L)'
;MKNILPLFLITLFISACGGNESGDKQAQLDKLLKQQAEIANQIRVLKSEMNSNEKDNTGIRLVSIQKVQSQEFRHFVEVQAKVDGDESISVSPRTQGTVTSILVKEGDRVSKGQVLATLDDQITRQSLAEVQVQYDFSKTIFDRQKNLWDQKIGSEIQYLTAKNNKESLEKRLGSINEQLDLTRVKSPVNGTIDNVGIKIGQSVMPGMAAMSVVNLTNLKVKGEVGESYAGKIKKGDDVILYFPDLQKEINSKVGFSAKGINTLNRTFNVEVPLTGNQEEFSPNMVVVMKIVDYKTDKAFILPVDLLQRSSDGYFVMVGNEESGKLIARKKIVTPGRTYNGQAEMVSGISEADQVIVTGYRDLNEGQELRTK
;
A
#
# COMPACT_ATOMS: atom_id res chain seq x y z
N MET A 1 62.32 27.40 -19.58
CA MET A 1 62.99 28.71 -19.44
C MET A 1 62.70 29.15 -18.02
N LYS A 2 63.69 28.98 -17.11
CA LYS A 2 64.50 30.01 -16.50
C LYS A 2 63.67 31.07 -15.79
N ASN A 3 63.78 31.39 -14.48
CA ASN A 3 64.87 31.45 -13.51
C ASN A 3 64.26 31.62 -12.10
N ILE A 4 64.75 30.98 -11.03
CA ILE A 4 65.85 31.42 -10.11
C ILE A 4 65.35 32.21 -8.90
N LEU A 5 65.49 31.50 -7.74
CA LEU A 5 65.72 31.85 -6.34
C LEU A 5 66.37 33.24 -6.09
N PRO A 6 66.21 33.92 -4.92
CA PRO A 6 67.09 33.58 -3.80
C PRO A 6 66.45 33.58 -2.40
N LEU A 7 66.77 32.61 -1.64
CA LEU A 7 67.32 32.51 -0.29
C LEU A 7 67.67 33.84 0.38
N PHE A 8 67.00 34.15 1.57
CA PHE A 8 67.59 35.06 2.56
C PHE A 8 67.43 34.47 3.95
N LEU A 9 68.56 34.14 4.44
CA LEU A 9 68.85 33.62 5.80
C LEU A 9 68.99 34.83 6.72
N ILE A 10 68.21 34.98 7.78
CA ILE A 10 68.54 35.78 8.95
C ILE A 10 68.22 35.11 10.24
N THR A 11 69.19 34.95 10.99
CA THR A 11 69.48 34.41 12.31
C THR A 11 68.59 34.85 13.45
N LEU A 12 68.18 33.85 14.22
CA LEU A 12 68.20 33.67 15.70
C LEU A 12 68.38 34.92 16.55
N PHE A 13 67.39 35.29 17.35
CA PHE A 13 67.59 35.88 18.69
C PHE A 13 66.59 35.24 19.66
N ILE A 14 67.13 34.40 20.53
CA ILE A 14 66.48 33.89 21.74
C ILE A 14 66.58 35.04 22.75
N SER A 15 65.42 35.55 23.20
CA SER A 15 65.33 36.24 24.48
C SER A 15 64.19 35.65 25.29
N ALA A 16 64.58 34.84 26.24
CA ALA A 16 63.71 34.38 27.31
C ALA A 16 63.29 35.57 28.16
N CYS A 17 61.95 35.75 28.31
CA CYS A 17 61.37 36.46 29.44
C CYS A 17 60.12 35.71 29.87
N GLY A 18 60.24 34.81 30.83
CA GLY A 18 59.14 34.25 31.58
C GLY A 18 58.51 35.33 32.44
N GLY A 19 57.21 35.54 32.29
CA GLY A 19 56.44 36.49 33.10
C GLY A 19 54.96 36.15 33.07
N ASN A 20 54.53 35.36 34.01
CA ASN A 20 53.23 35.39 34.71
C ASN A 20 51.93 35.71 33.92
N GLU A 21 51.69 35.05 32.82
CA GLU A 21 50.36 35.14 32.10
C GLU A 21 49.23 34.36 32.79
N SER A 22 49.49 33.44 33.68
CA SER A 22 48.50 32.66 34.39
C SER A 22 47.78 33.44 35.51
N GLY A 23 48.47 34.36 36.16
CA GLY A 23 47.91 35.19 37.23
C GLY A 23 46.90 36.23 36.71
N ASP A 24 47.17 36.79 35.54
CA ASP A 24 46.29 37.82 34.96
C ASP A 24 44.99 37.24 34.36
N LYS A 25 45.06 36.03 33.81
CA LYS A 25 43.87 35.29 33.31
C LYS A 25 42.98 34.81 34.44
N GLN A 26 43.59 34.40 35.59
CA GLN A 26 42.85 34.01 36.79
C GLN A 26 42.14 35.21 37.42
N ALA A 27 42.82 36.37 37.50
CA ALA A 27 42.22 37.60 38.01
C ALA A 27 41.07 38.13 37.08
N GLN A 28 41.22 37.97 35.77
CA GLN A 28 40.16 38.28 34.80
C GLN A 28 38.98 37.31 34.97
N LEU A 29 39.20 36.02 35.15
CA LEU A 29 38.15 35.04 35.36
C LEU A 29 37.38 35.35 36.67
N ASP A 30 38.07 35.62 37.76
CA ASP A 30 37.43 35.98 39.05
C ASP A 30 36.63 37.27 38.94
N LYS A 31 37.07 38.25 38.17
CA LYS A 31 36.32 39.47 37.89
C LYS A 31 35.04 39.22 37.08
N LEU A 32 35.13 38.37 36.07
CA LEU A 32 33.96 37.98 35.26
C LEU A 32 32.95 37.14 36.04
N LEU A 33 33.43 36.24 36.91
CA LEU A 33 32.54 35.48 37.81
C LEU A 33 31.83 36.36 38.80
N LYS A 34 32.50 37.39 39.36
CA LYS A 34 31.84 38.40 40.23
C LYS A 34 30.80 39.23 39.49
N GLN A 35 31.12 39.64 38.25
CA GLN A 35 30.14 40.36 37.40
C GLN A 35 28.94 39.47 37.04
N GLN A 36 29.17 38.21 36.75
CA GLN A 36 28.09 37.24 36.48
C GLN A 36 27.17 37.06 37.70
N ALA A 37 27.76 36.93 38.89
CA ALA A 37 27.02 36.81 40.15
C ALA A 37 26.18 38.09 40.42
N GLU A 38 26.75 39.24 40.14
CA GLU A 38 26.07 40.53 40.34
C GLU A 38 24.91 40.73 39.34
N ILE A 39 25.12 40.40 38.06
CA ILE A 39 24.09 40.40 37.05
C ILE A 39 22.98 39.38 37.38
N ALA A 40 23.34 38.19 37.84
CA ALA A 40 22.37 37.19 38.27
C ALA A 40 21.53 37.66 39.45
N ASN A 41 22.13 38.40 40.37
CA ASN A 41 21.40 38.99 41.49
C ASN A 41 20.47 40.17 41.07
N GLN A 42 20.93 41.01 40.14
CA GLN A 42 20.12 42.06 39.55
C GLN A 42 18.91 41.49 38.76
N ILE A 43 19.13 40.44 37.98
CA ILE A 43 18.05 39.71 37.30
C ILE A 43 17.07 39.15 38.32
N ARG A 44 17.55 38.60 39.45
CA ARG A 44 16.65 38.06 40.49
C ARG A 44 15.83 39.15 41.17
N VAL A 45 16.45 40.30 41.46
CA VAL A 45 15.76 41.48 42.03
C VAL A 45 14.72 42.04 41.02
N LEU A 46 15.14 42.26 39.76
CA LEU A 46 14.23 42.71 38.70
C LEU A 46 13.07 41.76 38.48
N LYS A 47 13.33 40.43 38.48
CA LYS A 47 12.26 39.42 38.41
C LYS A 47 11.34 39.48 39.62
N SER A 48 11.86 39.74 40.84
CA SER A 48 11.02 39.89 42.03
C SER A 48 10.19 41.18 42.02
N GLU A 49 10.74 42.27 41.48
CA GLU A 49 10.03 43.54 41.27
C GLU A 49 8.99 43.44 40.16
N MET A 50 9.26 42.77 39.05
CA MET A 50 8.26 42.48 38.02
C MET A 50 7.12 41.60 38.57
N ASN A 51 7.44 40.55 39.34
CA ASN A 51 6.44 39.69 39.97
C ASN A 51 5.66 40.39 41.08
N SER A 52 6.19 41.46 41.73
CA SER A 52 5.45 42.25 42.70
C SER A 52 4.52 43.27 42.04
N ASN A 53 4.86 43.76 40.82
CA ASN A 53 3.99 44.59 40.02
C ASN A 53 2.87 43.81 39.27
N GLU A 54 3.09 42.47 39.05
CA GLU A 54 2.06 41.58 38.49
C GLU A 54 1.02 41.11 39.55
N LYS A 55 1.24 41.41 40.85
CA LYS A 55 0.27 41.03 41.90
C LYS A 55 -1.01 41.87 41.92
N ASP A 56 -1.11 42.92 41.11
CA ASP A 56 -2.33 43.75 41.03
C ASP A 56 -3.09 43.63 39.71
N ASN A 57 -2.65 42.73 38.81
CA ASN A 57 -3.47 42.35 37.68
C ASN A 57 -4.32 41.15 38.13
N THR A 58 -5.55 41.41 38.54
CA THR A 58 -6.56 40.38 38.84
C THR A 58 -6.53 39.35 37.72
N GLY A 59 -5.87 38.24 38.03
CA GLY A 59 -5.36 37.26 37.05
C GLY A 59 -6.43 36.44 36.33
N ILE A 60 -7.47 37.12 35.84
CA ILE A 60 -8.50 36.50 35.02
C ILE A 60 -7.93 36.29 33.63
N ARG A 61 -7.76 35.04 33.23
CA ARG A 61 -7.29 34.68 31.89
C ARG A 61 -8.45 34.36 30.98
N LEU A 62 -8.41 34.93 29.77
CA LEU A 62 -9.37 34.63 28.72
C LEU A 62 -9.01 33.29 28.09
N VAL A 63 -9.96 32.38 28.12
CA VAL A 63 -9.78 30.99 27.60
C VAL A 63 -10.97 30.57 26.78
N SER A 64 -10.77 29.61 25.90
CA SER A 64 -11.87 28.84 25.28
C SER A 64 -11.94 27.48 25.93
N ILE A 65 -13.14 27.07 26.29
CA ILE A 65 -13.40 25.75 26.86
C ILE A 65 -14.26 24.93 25.91
N GLN A 66 -14.05 23.62 25.91
CA GLN A 66 -14.84 22.68 25.15
C GLN A 66 -15.29 21.54 26.06
N LYS A 67 -16.57 21.21 26.01
CA LYS A 67 -17.08 19.99 26.66
C LYS A 67 -16.56 18.76 25.90
N VAL A 68 -16.11 17.79 26.66
CA VAL A 68 -15.64 16.54 26.11
C VAL A 68 -16.85 15.64 25.87
N GLN A 69 -16.92 15.07 24.68
CA GLN A 69 -17.95 14.09 24.30
C GLN A 69 -17.30 12.77 23.92
N SER A 70 -17.97 11.70 24.26
CA SER A 70 -17.57 10.37 23.84
C SER A 70 -17.87 10.21 22.36
N GLN A 71 -16.87 9.76 21.58
CA GLN A 71 -17.00 9.53 20.15
C GLN A 71 -16.18 8.31 19.71
N GLU A 72 -16.44 7.83 18.51
CA GLU A 72 -15.66 6.74 17.93
C GLU A 72 -14.23 7.20 17.66
N PHE A 73 -13.26 6.38 18.09
CA PHE A 73 -11.84 6.56 17.76
C PHE A 73 -11.36 5.40 16.90
N ARG A 74 -10.73 5.73 15.78
CA ARG A 74 -10.07 4.77 14.89
C ARG A 74 -8.61 5.14 14.74
N HIS A 75 -7.75 4.16 14.88
CA HIS A 75 -6.34 4.28 14.54
C HIS A 75 -6.09 3.54 13.24
N PHE A 76 -5.34 4.17 12.35
CA PHE A 76 -5.04 3.60 11.04
C PHE A 76 -3.54 3.34 10.90
N VAL A 77 -3.24 2.22 10.26
CA VAL A 77 -1.92 1.94 9.71
C VAL A 77 -1.95 2.34 8.25
N GLU A 78 -1.15 3.34 7.89
CA GLU A 78 -1.06 3.83 6.52
C GLU A 78 0.13 3.20 5.82
N VAL A 79 -0.11 2.58 4.68
CA VAL A 79 0.93 1.98 3.84
C VAL A 79 0.71 2.34 2.39
N GLN A 80 1.82 2.51 1.66
CA GLN A 80 1.74 2.60 0.21
C GLN A 80 1.43 1.22 -0.36
N ALA A 81 0.50 1.19 -1.27
CA ALA A 81 0.02 0.00 -1.95
C ALA A 81 -0.11 0.29 -3.44
N LYS A 82 -0.36 -0.74 -4.22
CA LYS A 82 -0.62 -0.61 -5.64
C LYS A 82 -1.81 -1.45 -6.05
N VAL A 83 -2.47 -1.01 -7.10
CA VAL A 83 -3.47 -1.83 -7.78
C VAL A 83 -2.74 -3.00 -8.44
N ASP A 84 -3.13 -4.20 -8.05
CA ASP A 84 -2.68 -5.46 -8.63
C ASP A 84 -3.86 -6.03 -9.41
N GLY A 85 -3.68 -6.25 -10.71
CA GLY A 85 -4.65 -6.98 -11.53
C GLY A 85 -4.20 -8.45 -11.56
N ASP A 86 -5.11 -9.34 -11.84
CA ASP A 86 -4.72 -10.66 -12.30
C ASP A 86 -3.79 -10.45 -13.49
N GLU A 87 -2.57 -10.92 -13.35
CA GLU A 87 -1.40 -10.60 -14.16
C GLU A 87 -1.70 -10.45 -15.65
N SER A 88 -1.00 -9.51 -16.30
CA SER A 88 -0.88 -9.49 -17.76
C SER A 88 -0.40 -10.86 -18.24
N ILE A 89 -1.32 -11.64 -18.78
CA ILE A 89 -1.02 -13.01 -19.19
C ILE A 89 -0.42 -12.96 -20.59
N SER A 90 0.83 -13.41 -20.67
CA SER A 90 1.49 -13.60 -21.96
C SER A 90 0.89 -14.78 -22.68
N VAL A 91 0.28 -14.54 -23.83
CA VAL A 91 -0.24 -15.56 -24.73
C VAL A 91 0.87 -16.01 -25.67
N SER A 92 1.22 -17.30 -25.62
CA SER A 92 2.24 -17.90 -26.48
C SER A 92 1.60 -18.89 -27.44
N PRO A 93 2.15 -19.06 -28.65
CA PRO A 93 1.77 -20.14 -29.55
C PRO A 93 2.03 -21.50 -28.88
N ARG A 94 1.16 -22.46 -29.18
CA ARG A 94 1.31 -23.86 -28.68
C ARG A 94 2.14 -24.76 -29.61
N THR A 95 2.33 -24.30 -30.85
CA THR A 95 3.17 -24.95 -31.84
C THR A 95 4.01 -23.93 -32.61
N GLN A 96 5.04 -24.36 -33.28
CA GLN A 96 5.79 -23.50 -34.20
C GLN A 96 5.05 -23.33 -35.53
N GLY A 97 5.18 -22.16 -36.15
CA GLY A 97 4.58 -21.88 -37.46
C GLY A 97 4.76 -20.44 -37.89
N THR A 98 4.33 -20.11 -39.09
CA THR A 98 4.28 -18.73 -39.61
C THR A 98 2.91 -18.13 -39.36
N VAL A 99 2.85 -16.88 -38.85
CA VAL A 99 1.59 -16.19 -38.63
C VAL A 99 0.93 -15.84 -39.98
N THR A 100 -0.28 -16.34 -40.20
CA THR A 100 -1.06 -16.06 -41.41
C THR A 100 -2.05 -14.94 -41.22
N SER A 101 -2.62 -14.81 -40.01
CA SER A 101 -3.52 -13.70 -39.69
C SER A 101 -3.47 -13.34 -38.22
N ILE A 102 -3.79 -12.06 -37.94
CA ILE A 102 -4.00 -11.53 -36.61
C ILE A 102 -5.42 -10.96 -36.58
N LEU A 103 -6.26 -11.46 -35.67
CA LEU A 103 -7.70 -11.23 -35.64
C LEU A 103 -8.11 -10.17 -34.63
N VAL A 104 -7.17 -9.64 -33.86
CA VAL A 104 -7.39 -8.67 -32.78
C VAL A 104 -6.39 -7.53 -32.85
N LYS A 105 -6.72 -6.42 -32.20
CA LYS A 105 -5.87 -5.23 -32.03
C LYS A 105 -5.68 -4.93 -30.56
N GLU A 106 -4.70 -4.11 -30.25
CA GLU A 106 -4.52 -3.52 -28.92
C GLU A 106 -5.78 -2.74 -28.53
N GLY A 107 -6.26 -2.96 -27.29
CA GLY A 107 -7.50 -2.40 -26.76
C GLY A 107 -8.76 -3.27 -26.99
N ASP A 108 -8.69 -4.32 -27.82
CA ASP A 108 -9.85 -5.21 -28.06
C ASP A 108 -10.14 -6.07 -26.82
N ARG A 109 -11.43 -6.20 -26.48
CA ARG A 109 -11.90 -7.15 -25.47
C ARG A 109 -11.98 -8.55 -26.07
N VAL A 110 -11.43 -9.52 -25.34
CA VAL A 110 -11.38 -10.93 -25.76
C VAL A 110 -11.92 -11.85 -24.67
N SER A 111 -12.54 -12.94 -25.10
CA SER A 111 -13.03 -14.00 -24.22
C SER A 111 -12.06 -15.16 -24.17
N LYS A 112 -12.08 -15.92 -23.06
CA LYS A 112 -11.33 -17.17 -22.92
C LYS A 112 -11.67 -18.14 -24.06
N GLY A 113 -10.64 -18.64 -24.75
CA GLY A 113 -10.77 -19.54 -25.89
C GLY A 113 -10.94 -18.84 -27.24
N GLN A 114 -11.11 -17.51 -27.26
CA GLN A 114 -11.18 -16.74 -28.51
C GLN A 114 -9.86 -16.82 -29.27
N VAL A 115 -9.94 -17.04 -30.59
CA VAL A 115 -8.78 -17.07 -31.48
C VAL A 115 -8.29 -15.64 -31.71
N LEU A 116 -7.03 -15.39 -31.42
CA LEU A 116 -6.36 -14.10 -31.53
C LEU A 116 -5.51 -14.01 -32.81
N ALA A 117 -4.88 -15.12 -33.19
CA ALA A 117 -4.10 -15.22 -34.41
C ALA A 117 -4.14 -16.65 -34.92
N THR A 118 -3.82 -16.84 -36.19
CA THR A 118 -3.69 -18.15 -36.83
C THR A 118 -2.29 -18.31 -37.40
N LEU A 119 -1.80 -19.53 -37.30
CA LEU A 119 -0.56 -19.97 -37.95
C LEU A 119 -0.90 -20.70 -39.26
N ASP A 120 0.10 -20.90 -40.10
CA ASP A 120 -0.03 -21.71 -41.33
C ASP A 120 -0.45 -23.14 -40.98
N ASP A 121 -1.61 -23.52 -41.44
CA ASP A 121 -2.24 -24.81 -41.18
C ASP A 121 -2.57 -25.59 -42.47
N GLN A 122 -2.03 -25.16 -43.63
CA GLN A 122 -2.36 -25.71 -44.92
C GLN A 122 -2.09 -27.23 -44.99
N ILE A 123 -0.93 -27.70 -44.55
CA ILE A 123 -0.57 -29.11 -44.53
C ILE A 123 -1.51 -29.91 -43.62
N THR A 124 -1.82 -29.37 -42.45
CA THR A 124 -2.69 -30.05 -41.48
C THR A 124 -4.14 -30.14 -42.01
N ARG A 125 -4.64 -29.10 -42.66
CA ARG A 125 -5.95 -29.13 -43.33
C ARG A 125 -6.02 -30.14 -44.48
N GLN A 126 -4.94 -30.25 -45.25
CA GLN A 126 -4.86 -31.25 -46.32
C GLN A 126 -4.90 -32.66 -45.75
N SER A 127 -4.13 -32.94 -44.68
CA SER A 127 -4.14 -34.23 -43.98
C SER A 127 -5.52 -34.52 -43.36
N LEU A 128 -6.18 -33.51 -42.82
CA LEU A 128 -7.55 -33.63 -42.28
C LEU A 128 -8.52 -34.09 -43.40
N ALA A 129 -8.48 -33.40 -44.53
CA ALA A 129 -9.34 -33.72 -45.67
C ALA A 129 -9.13 -35.16 -46.19
N GLU A 130 -7.86 -35.63 -46.27
CA GLU A 130 -7.55 -36.99 -46.70
C GLU A 130 -8.13 -38.02 -45.71
N VAL A 131 -7.89 -37.87 -44.41
CA VAL A 131 -8.37 -38.82 -43.41
C VAL A 131 -9.89 -38.75 -43.27
N GLN A 132 -10.51 -37.58 -43.50
CA GLN A 132 -11.96 -37.44 -43.55
C GLN A 132 -12.61 -38.32 -44.62
N VAL A 133 -12.04 -38.34 -45.85
CA VAL A 133 -12.53 -39.18 -46.90
C VAL A 133 -12.42 -40.67 -46.54
N GLN A 134 -11.30 -41.08 -45.91
CA GLN A 134 -11.09 -42.46 -45.47
C GLN A 134 -12.10 -42.85 -44.36
N TYR A 135 -12.36 -41.92 -43.41
CA TYR A 135 -13.34 -42.12 -42.35
C TYR A 135 -14.77 -42.26 -42.92
N ASP A 136 -15.18 -41.39 -43.83
CA ASP A 136 -16.52 -41.43 -44.40
C ASP A 136 -16.77 -42.75 -45.19
N PHE A 137 -15.74 -43.25 -45.89
CA PHE A 137 -15.80 -44.55 -46.54
C PHE A 137 -15.91 -45.68 -45.49
N SER A 138 -15.04 -45.69 -44.48
CA SER A 138 -15.04 -46.71 -43.41
C SER A 138 -16.34 -46.72 -42.62
N LYS A 139 -16.90 -45.50 -42.33
CA LYS A 139 -18.20 -45.34 -41.71
C LYS A 139 -19.32 -45.98 -42.57
N THR A 140 -19.31 -45.73 -43.85
CA THR A 140 -20.30 -46.35 -44.77
C THR A 140 -20.24 -47.88 -44.73
N ILE A 141 -19.03 -48.46 -44.73
CA ILE A 141 -18.84 -49.90 -44.60
C ILE A 141 -19.33 -50.40 -43.21
N PHE A 142 -18.97 -49.71 -42.14
CA PHE A 142 -19.45 -50.06 -40.81
C PHE A 142 -20.97 -50.04 -40.72
N ASP A 143 -21.64 -48.97 -41.21
CA ASP A 143 -23.09 -48.86 -41.16
C ASP A 143 -23.78 -50.00 -41.94
N ARG A 144 -23.21 -50.41 -43.07
CA ARG A 144 -23.72 -51.59 -43.83
C ARG A 144 -23.52 -52.89 -43.04
N GLN A 145 -22.34 -53.12 -42.51
CA GLN A 145 -22.05 -54.32 -41.70
C GLN A 145 -22.89 -54.38 -40.44
N LYS A 146 -23.10 -53.25 -39.79
CA LYS A 146 -23.96 -53.13 -38.62
C LYS A 146 -25.41 -53.50 -38.95
N ASN A 147 -25.95 -52.97 -40.05
CA ASN A 147 -27.31 -53.31 -40.48
C ASN A 147 -27.49 -54.82 -40.81
N LEU A 148 -26.51 -55.47 -41.42
CA LEU A 148 -26.55 -56.93 -41.65
C LEU A 148 -26.43 -57.68 -40.33
N TRP A 149 -25.54 -57.26 -39.43
CA TRP A 149 -25.41 -57.89 -38.11
C TRP A 149 -26.65 -57.78 -37.26
N ASP A 150 -27.33 -56.62 -37.25
CA ASP A 150 -28.57 -56.39 -36.53
C ASP A 150 -29.69 -57.31 -37.06
N GLN A 151 -29.65 -57.68 -38.35
CA GLN A 151 -30.55 -58.66 -38.99
C GLN A 151 -30.06 -60.10 -38.80
N LYS A 152 -28.98 -60.33 -38.03
CA LYS A 152 -28.36 -61.67 -37.84
C LYS A 152 -27.80 -62.30 -39.12
N ILE A 153 -27.40 -61.44 -40.09
CA ILE A 153 -26.79 -61.84 -41.33
C ILE A 153 -25.30 -61.44 -41.30
N GLY A 154 -24.42 -62.38 -41.64
CA GLY A 154 -22.99 -62.13 -41.75
C GLY A 154 -22.14 -62.59 -40.55
N SER A 155 -20.86 -62.32 -40.60
CA SER A 155 -19.88 -62.75 -39.60
C SER A 155 -19.64 -61.65 -38.56
N GLU A 156 -19.61 -62.00 -37.27
CA GLU A 156 -19.22 -61.11 -36.18
C GLU A 156 -17.86 -60.47 -36.41
N ILE A 157 -16.91 -61.25 -36.94
CA ILE A 157 -15.57 -60.77 -37.25
C ILE A 157 -15.63 -59.64 -38.29
N GLN A 158 -16.48 -59.71 -39.29
CA GLN A 158 -16.64 -58.65 -40.29
C GLN A 158 -17.22 -57.37 -39.69
N TYR A 159 -18.22 -57.50 -38.81
CA TYR A 159 -18.78 -56.39 -38.08
C TYR A 159 -17.73 -55.75 -37.16
N LEU A 160 -17.03 -56.55 -36.34
CA LEU A 160 -16.00 -56.06 -35.43
C LEU A 160 -14.81 -55.40 -36.17
N THR A 161 -14.41 -55.95 -37.29
CA THR A 161 -13.34 -55.39 -38.17
C THR A 161 -13.80 -54.03 -38.73
N ALA A 162 -15.00 -53.92 -39.26
CA ALA A 162 -15.52 -52.66 -39.78
C ALA A 162 -15.67 -51.60 -38.67
N LYS A 163 -16.12 -52.04 -37.50
CA LYS A 163 -16.20 -51.16 -36.30
C LYS A 163 -14.82 -50.63 -35.90
N ASN A 164 -13.83 -51.52 -35.77
CA ASN A 164 -12.48 -51.12 -35.37
C ASN A 164 -11.85 -50.15 -36.37
N ASN A 165 -12.00 -50.40 -37.68
CA ASN A 165 -11.47 -49.52 -38.74
C ASN A 165 -12.11 -48.13 -38.65
N LYS A 166 -13.45 -48.03 -38.46
CA LYS A 166 -14.15 -46.78 -38.29
C LYS A 166 -13.68 -46.02 -37.03
N GLU A 167 -13.57 -46.73 -35.88
CA GLU A 167 -13.13 -46.14 -34.62
C GLU A 167 -11.67 -45.67 -34.65
N SER A 168 -10.79 -46.45 -35.35
CA SER A 168 -9.40 -46.04 -35.54
C SER A 168 -9.26 -44.75 -36.36
N LEU A 169 -10.02 -44.60 -37.45
CA LEU A 169 -10.02 -43.38 -38.26
C LEU A 169 -10.65 -42.20 -37.53
N GLU A 170 -11.69 -42.48 -36.72
CA GLU A 170 -12.30 -41.44 -35.85
C GLU A 170 -11.28 -40.89 -34.85
N LYS A 171 -10.49 -41.74 -34.21
CA LYS A 171 -9.40 -41.32 -33.32
C LYS A 171 -8.31 -40.54 -34.07
N ARG A 172 -7.97 -40.96 -35.29
CA ARG A 172 -7.01 -40.24 -36.11
C ARG A 172 -7.51 -38.87 -36.52
N LEU A 173 -8.81 -38.71 -36.89
CA LEU A 173 -9.44 -37.40 -37.11
C LEU A 173 -9.38 -36.52 -35.87
N GLY A 174 -9.67 -37.08 -34.69
CA GLY A 174 -9.55 -36.36 -33.44
C GLY A 174 -8.15 -35.79 -33.23
N SER A 175 -7.12 -36.61 -33.46
CA SER A 175 -5.71 -36.20 -33.32
C SER A 175 -5.31 -35.08 -34.29
N ILE A 176 -5.80 -35.13 -35.55
CA ILE A 176 -5.51 -34.08 -36.54
C ILE A 176 -6.26 -32.80 -36.22
N ASN A 177 -7.51 -32.89 -35.72
CA ASN A 177 -8.26 -31.71 -35.26
C ASN A 177 -7.58 -31.01 -34.07
N GLU A 178 -7.04 -31.78 -33.10
CA GLU A 178 -6.22 -31.22 -32.03
C GLU A 178 -4.97 -30.52 -32.57
N GLN A 179 -4.27 -31.14 -33.53
CA GLN A 179 -3.12 -30.55 -34.20
C GLN A 179 -3.48 -29.26 -34.94
N LEU A 180 -4.64 -29.22 -35.61
CA LEU A 180 -5.19 -27.99 -36.20
C LEU A 180 -5.53 -26.96 -35.16
N ASP A 181 -6.04 -27.34 -33.99
CA ASP A 181 -6.31 -26.43 -32.90
C ASP A 181 -5.05 -25.79 -32.31
N LEU A 182 -3.94 -26.49 -32.32
CA LEU A 182 -2.64 -25.94 -31.89
C LEU A 182 -2.13 -24.82 -32.78
N THR A 183 -2.55 -24.75 -34.06
CA THR A 183 -2.18 -23.64 -34.96
C THR A 183 -2.96 -22.38 -34.71
N ARG A 184 -3.94 -22.40 -33.81
CA ARG A 184 -4.73 -21.24 -33.39
C ARG A 184 -4.21 -20.69 -32.07
N VAL A 185 -3.72 -19.47 -32.06
CA VAL A 185 -3.33 -18.77 -30.85
C VAL A 185 -4.60 -18.25 -30.17
N LYS A 186 -4.93 -18.76 -28.99
CA LYS A 186 -6.17 -18.46 -28.26
C LYS A 186 -5.89 -17.76 -26.95
N SER A 187 -6.80 -16.90 -26.52
CA SER A 187 -6.74 -16.30 -25.20
C SER A 187 -7.01 -17.33 -24.10
N PRO A 188 -6.14 -17.46 -23.07
CA PRO A 188 -6.37 -18.32 -21.92
C PRO A 188 -7.40 -17.76 -20.93
N VAL A 189 -7.70 -16.46 -21.00
CA VAL A 189 -8.58 -15.73 -20.07
C VAL A 189 -9.48 -14.73 -20.77
N ASN A 190 -10.49 -14.22 -20.07
CA ASN A 190 -11.22 -13.04 -20.49
C ASN A 190 -10.38 -11.80 -20.16
N GLY A 191 -10.33 -10.80 -21.02
CA GLY A 191 -9.55 -9.59 -20.76
C GLY A 191 -9.52 -8.65 -21.95
N THR A 192 -8.57 -7.73 -21.91
CA THR A 192 -8.30 -6.77 -23.00
C THR A 192 -6.89 -7.00 -23.52
N ILE A 193 -6.70 -6.94 -24.84
CA ILE A 193 -5.38 -7.02 -25.46
C ILE A 193 -4.58 -5.76 -25.09
N ASP A 194 -3.47 -5.97 -24.41
CA ASP A 194 -2.55 -4.89 -23.99
C ASP A 194 -1.46 -4.63 -25.04
N ASN A 195 -0.92 -5.73 -25.61
CA ASN A 195 0.13 -5.64 -26.62
C ASN A 195 0.02 -6.78 -27.64
N VAL A 196 0.32 -6.49 -28.89
CA VAL A 196 0.45 -7.43 -29.99
C VAL A 196 1.90 -7.46 -30.46
N GLY A 197 2.69 -8.41 -29.95
CA GLY A 197 4.13 -8.53 -30.21
C GLY A 197 4.51 -9.26 -31.50
N ILE A 198 3.55 -9.83 -32.26
CA ILE A 198 3.79 -10.59 -33.50
C ILE A 198 3.26 -9.85 -34.73
N LYS A 199 3.81 -10.23 -35.89
CA LYS A 199 3.41 -9.69 -37.21
C LYS A 199 3.04 -10.79 -38.17
N ILE A 200 2.15 -10.51 -39.11
CA ILE A 200 1.83 -11.42 -40.20
C ILE A 200 3.12 -11.74 -40.99
N GLY A 201 3.32 -13.00 -41.32
CA GLY A 201 4.54 -13.52 -41.97
C GLY A 201 5.68 -13.82 -41.02
N GLN A 202 5.57 -13.50 -39.74
CA GLN A 202 6.60 -13.83 -38.75
C GLN A 202 6.54 -15.31 -38.35
N SER A 203 7.72 -15.95 -38.22
CA SER A 203 7.82 -17.27 -37.63
C SER A 203 7.80 -17.19 -36.10
N VAL A 204 6.98 -18.00 -35.47
CA VAL A 204 6.78 -18.05 -34.01
C VAL A 204 6.97 -19.47 -33.49
N MET A 205 7.30 -19.59 -32.20
CA MET A 205 7.54 -20.89 -31.54
C MET A 205 6.93 -20.91 -30.13
N PRO A 206 6.68 -22.08 -29.55
CA PRO A 206 6.22 -22.20 -28.17
C PRO A 206 7.13 -21.48 -27.17
N GLY A 207 6.51 -20.77 -26.20
CA GLY A 207 7.24 -19.98 -25.21
C GLY A 207 7.56 -18.54 -25.63
N MET A 208 7.44 -18.19 -26.93
CA MET A 208 7.54 -16.82 -27.40
C MET A 208 6.25 -16.04 -27.04
N ALA A 209 6.37 -14.90 -26.37
CA ALA A 209 5.24 -14.04 -26.12
C ALA A 209 4.69 -13.46 -27.42
N ALA A 210 3.52 -13.92 -27.84
CA ALA A 210 2.84 -13.42 -29.04
C ALA A 210 2.00 -12.19 -28.78
N MET A 211 1.28 -12.21 -27.69
CA MET A 211 0.35 -11.14 -27.26
C MET A 211 0.30 -11.09 -25.73
N SER A 212 -0.15 -9.97 -25.19
CA SER A 212 -0.42 -9.78 -23.78
C SER A 212 -1.91 -9.49 -23.57
N VAL A 213 -2.54 -10.22 -22.66
CA VAL A 213 -3.95 -10.03 -22.27
C VAL A 213 -4.01 -9.64 -20.83
N VAL A 214 -4.57 -8.48 -20.53
CA VAL A 214 -4.80 -7.99 -19.16
C VAL A 214 -6.22 -8.30 -18.75
N ASN A 215 -6.35 -8.99 -17.63
CA ASN A 215 -7.66 -9.21 -17.02
C ASN A 215 -7.92 -8.14 -15.95
N LEU A 216 -8.84 -7.23 -16.21
CA LEU A 216 -9.24 -6.16 -15.29
C LEU A 216 -10.45 -6.55 -14.43
N THR A 217 -10.91 -7.80 -14.48
CA THR A 217 -12.17 -8.20 -13.83
C THR A 217 -12.05 -8.36 -12.31
N ASN A 218 -10.85 -8.60 -11.79
CA ASN A 218 -10.60 -8.88 -10.38
C ASN A 218 -9.43 -8.03 -9.86
N LEU A 219 -9.57 -6.71 -9.97
CA LEU A 219 -8.56 -5.82 -9.41
C LEU A 219 -8.57 -5.89 -7.88
N LYS A 220 -7.40 -5.89 -7.31
CA LYS A 220 -7.16 -5.82 -5.87
C LYS A 220 -6.07 -4.80 -5.58
N VAL A 221 -6.09 -4.22 -4.41
CA VAL A 221 -4.98 -3.40 -3.92
C VAL A 221 -4.09 -4.27 -3.06
N LYS A 222 -2.80 -4.31 -3.38
CA LYS A 222 -1.79 -5.06 -2.66
C LYS A 222 -0.81 -4.11 -1.98
N GLY A 223 -0.68 -4.24 -0.68
CA GLY A 223 0.24 -3.45 0.14
C GLY A 223 1.10 -4.33 1.03
N GLU A 224 2.27 -3.82 1.38
CA GLU A 224 3.20 -4.46 2.30
C GLU A 224 3.17 -3.77 3.65
N VAL A 225 2.80 -4.48 4.69
CA VAL A 225 2.66 -3.98 6.05
C VAL A 225 3.77 -4.49 6.93
N GLY A 226 4.32 -3.62 7.80
CA GLY A 226 5.41 -4.00 8.72
C GLY A 226 5.01 -5.10 9.72
N GLU A 227 5.94 -5.97 10.07
CA GLU A 227 5.73 -7.14 10.94
C GLU A 227 5.15 -6.80 12.33
N SER A 228 5.36 -5.57 12.83
CA SER A 228 4.80 -5.09 14.11
C SER A 228 3.26 -5.12 14.16
N TYR A 229 2.62 -5.19 12.99
CA TYR A 229 1.18 -5.30 12.84
C TYR A 229 0.71 -6.73 12.50
N ALA A 230 1.67 -7.69 12.39
CA ALA A 230 1.34 -9.09 12.18
C ALA A 230 0.47 -9.61 13.35
N GLY A 231 -0.63 -10.24 13.04
CA GLY A 231 -1.61 -10.69 14.04
C GLY A 231 -2.62 -9.62 14.50
N LYS A 232 -2.37 -8.33 14.28
CA LYS A 232 -3.35 -7.26 14.52
C LYS A 232 -4.29 -7.10 13.32
N ILE A 233 -3.73 -7.10 12.11
CA ILE A 233 -4.49 -6.96 10.86
C ILE A 233 -4.99 -8.33 10.42
N LYS A 234 -6.31 -8.44 10.24
CA LYS A 234 -7.00 -9.67 9.89
C LYS A 234 -7.92 -9.46 8.71
N LYS A 235 -8.27 -10.57 8.05
CA LYS A 235 -9.33 -10.56 7.05
C LYS A 235 -10.63 -10.02 7.66
N GLY A 236 -11.24 -9.06 6.96
CA GLY A 236 -12.48 -8.41 7.37
C GLY A 236 -12.31 -7.06 8.05
N ASP A 237 -11.08 -6.68 8.43
CA ASP A 237 -10.81 -5.35 9.00
C ASP A 237 -11.14 -4.24 7.99
N ASP A 238 -11.63 -3.12 8.49
CA ASP A 238 -12.00 -1.99 7.66
C ASP A 238 -10.76 -1.30 7.08
N VAL A 239 -10.84 -0.94 5.82
CA VAL A 239 -9.77 -0.28 5.06
C VAL A 239 -10.33 0.86 4.24
N ILE A 240 -9.64 1.98 4.24
CA ILE A 240 -9.87 3.08 3.32
C ILE A 240 -8.76 3.07 2.30
N LEU A 241 -9.11 2.97 1.02
CA LEU A 241 -8.21 3.06 -0.11
C LEU A 241 -8.28 4.47 -0.67
N TYR A 242 -7.23 5.22 -0.55
CA TYR A 242 -7.11 6.57 -1.12
C TYR A 242 -6.26 6.53 -2.38
N PHE A 243 -6.82 6.98 -3.48
CA PHE A 243 -6.18 7.09 -4.79
C PHE A 243 -5.79 8.56 -5.03
N PRO A 244 -4.52 8.95 -4.83
CA PRO A 244 -4.10 10.35 -4.95
C PRO A 244 -4.37 10.93 -6.33
N ASP A 245 -4.10 10.17 -7.40
CA ASP A 245 -4.26 10.62 -8.78
C ASP A 245 -5.72 10.87 -9.18
N LEU A 246 -6.66 10.14 -8.55
CA LEU A 246 -8.09 10.28 -8.78
C LEU A 246 -8.77 11.14 -7.72
N GLN A 247 -8.05 11.54 -6.66
CA GLN A 247 -8.60 12.22 -5.48
C GLN A 247 -9.85 11.52 -4.92
N LYS A 248 -9.83 10.17 -4.93
CA LYS A 248 -10.98 9.32 -4.60
C LYS A 248 -10.64 8.42 -3.41
N GLU A 249 -11.59 8.30 -2.47
CA GLU A 249 -11.53 7.35 -1.37
C GLU A 249 -12.58 6.25 -1.57
N ILE A 250 -12.18 5.01 -1.29
CA ILE A 250 -13.04 3.83 -1.36
C ILE A 250 -12.94 3.09 -0.04
N ASN A 251 -14.10 2.89 0.60
CA ASN A 251 -14.18 2.02 1.78
C ASN A 251 -14.26 0.57 1.33
N SER A 252 -13.43 -0.28 1.91
CA SER A 252 -13.38 -1.70 1.62
C SER A 252 -12.99 -2.47 2.89
N LYS A 253 -12.72 -3.76 2.75
CA LYS A 253 -12.28 -4.64 3.84
C LYS A 253 -11.06 -5.44 3.40
N VAL A 254 -10.20 -5.78 4.36
CA VAL A 254 -9.09 -6.69 4.13
C VAL A 254 -9.64 -8.02 3.61
N GLY A 255 -9.29 -8.37 2.39
CA GLY A 255 -9.67 -9.65 1.76
C GLY A 255 -8.73 -10.78 2.16
N PHE A 256 -7.45 -10.47 2.26
CA PHE A 256 -6.39 -11.42 2.62
C PHE A 256 -5.27 -10.72 3.40
N SER A 257 -4.76 -11.39 4.42
CA SER A 257 -3.59 -10.99 5.19
C SER A 257 -2.64 -12.20 5.28
N ALA A 258 -1.45 -12.06 4.72
CA ALA A 258 -0.46 -13.14 4.70
C ALA A 258 0.04 -13.43 6.13
N LYS A 259 0.22 -14.72 6.45
CA LYS A 259 0.85 -15.14 7.71
C LYS A 259 2.37 -15.20 7.63
N GLY A 260 2.91 -15.36 6.42
CA GLY A 260 4.36 -15.37 6.19
C GLY A 260 4.91 -13.96 6.16
N ILE A 261 6.03 -13.75 6.84
CA ILE A 261 6.78 -12.49 6.85
C ILE A 261 7.92 -12.60 5.85
N ASN A 262 8.06 -11.61 4.99
CA ASN A 262 9.23 -11.49 4.13
C ASN A 262 10.44 -11.10 4.99
N THR A 263 11.45 -11.93 5.02
CA THR A 263 12.63 -11.76 5.88
C THR A 263 13.57 -10.63 5.43
N LEU A 264 13.49 -10.21 4.16
CA LEU A 264 14.35 -9.16 3.61
C LEU A 264 13.91 -7.77 4.08
N ASN A 265 12.60 -7.50 4.01
CA ASN A 265 12.03 -6.18 4.33
C ASN A 265 11.17 -6.18 5.60
N ARG A 266 11.00 -7.33 6.26
CA ARG A 266 10.19 -7.51 7.47
C ARG A 266 8.76 -7.02 7.29
N THR A 267 8.15 -7.38 6.16
CA THR A 267 6.77 -7.05 5.85
C THR A 267 5.93 -8.30 5.58
N PHE A 268 4.64 -8.17 5.63
CA PHE A 268 3.69 -9.17 5.14
C PHE A 268 2.69 -8.53 4.17
N ASN A 269 2.19 -9.32 3.24
CA ASN A 269 1.27 -8.86 2.22
C ASN A 269 -0.16 -8.77 2.76
N VAL A 270 -0.83 -7.66 2.44
CA VAL A 270 -2.25 -7.45 2.65
C VAL A 270 -2.90 -7.17 1.30
N GLU A 271 -4.00 -7.85 1.00
CA GLU A 271 -4.76 -7.65 -0.22
C GLU A 271 -6.18 -7.20 0.11
N VAL A 272 -6.63 -6.20 -0.61
CA VAL A 272 -7.96 -5.60 -0.47
C VAL A 272 -8.65 -5.65 -1.83
N PRO A 273 -9.80 -6.33 -1.98
CA PRO A 273 -10.51 -6.38 -3.25
C PRO A 273 -11.03 -4.98 -3.61
N LEU A 274 -10.85 -4.59 -4.88
CA LEU A 274 -11.46 -3.43 -5.46
C LEU A 274 -12.87 -3.80 -5.91
N THR A 275 -13.87 -3.17 -5.30
CA THR A 275 -15.28 -3.34 -5.67
C THR A 275 -15.77 -2.08 -6.39
N GLY A 276 -16.63 -2.26 -7.39
CA GLY A 276 -17.22 -1.14 -8.15
C GLY A 276 -16.78 -1.10 -9.60
N ASN A 277 -16.80 0.09 -10.21
CA ASN A 277 -16.41 0.28 -11.62
C ASN A 277 -14.89 0.15 -11.74
N GLN A 278 -14.43 -1.00 -12.20
CA GLN A 278 -13.01 -1.32 -12.30
C GLN A 278 -12.33 -0.67 -13.51
N GLU A 279 -13.10 -0.11 -14.46
CA GLU A 279 -12.55 0.57 -15.66
C GLU A 279 -11.79 1.87 -15.33
N GLU A 280 -12.03 2.45 -14.14
CA GLU A 280 -11.35 3.66 -13.69
C GLU A 280 -9.92 3.37 -13.13
N PHE A 281 -9.63 2.09 -12.85
CA PHE A 281 -8.38 1.71 -12.19
C PHE A 281 -7.47 0.96 -13.15
N SER A 282 -6.22 1.38 -13.19
CA SER A 282 -5.19 0.71 -13.97
C SER A 282 -4.24 -0.08 -13.06
N PRO A 283 -3.76 -1.24 -13.52
CA PRO A 283 -2.70 -1.96 -12.81
C PRO A 283 -1.49 -1.05 -12.53
N ASN A 284 -0.84 -1.28 -11.39
CA ASN A 284 0.28 -0.49 -10.86
C ASN A 284 -0.05 0.95 -10.43
N MET A 285 -1.31 1.38 -10.46
CA MET A 285 -1.73 2.66 -9.89
C MET A 285 -1.41 2.69 -8.39
N VAL A 286 -0.84 3.79 -7.92
CA VAL A 286 -0.46 3.98 -6.52
C VAL A 286 -1.71 4.25 -5.66
N VAL A 287 -1.76 3.61 -4.50
CA VAL A 287 -2.85 3.71 -3.53
C VAL A 287 -2.27 3.89 -2.14
N VAL A 288 -2.84 4.78 -1.36
CA VAL A 288 -2.60 4.83 0.09
C VAL A 288 -3.67 3.98 0.77
N MET A 289 -3.23 2.88 1.39
CA MET A 289 -4.09 1.95 2.12
C MET A 289 -4.06 2.31 3.59
N LYS A 290 -5.20 2.75 4.14
CA LYS A 290 -5.39 3.08 5.56
C LYS A 290 -6.17 1.94 6.22
N ILE A 291 -5.47 1.06 6.95
CA ILE A 291 -6.06 -0.12 7.58
C ILE A 291 -6.37 0.19 9.04
N VAL A 292 -7.58 -0.07 9.48
CA VAL A 292 -7.97 0.07 10.89
C VAL A 292 -7.33 -1.07 11.70
N ASP A 293 -6.34 -0.74 12.54
CA ASP A 293 -5.71 -1.71 13.45
C ASP A 293 -6.25 -1.64 14.88
N TYR A 294 -7.00 -0.57 15.17
CA TYR A 294 -7.66 -0.37 16.45
C TYR A 294 -8.89 0.52 16.29
N LYS A 295 -9.95 0.13 16.94
CA LYS A 295 -11.23 0.85 16.96
C LYS A 295 -11.86 0.75 18.35
N THR A 296 -12.40 1.86 18.84
CA THR A 296 -13.27 1.89 20.01
C THR A 296 -14.45 2.82 19.74
N ASP A 297 -15.65 2.38 20.10
CA ASP A 297 -16.89 3.13 19.81
C ASP A 297 -17.14 4.26 20.79
N LYS A 298 -16.46 4.24 21.94
CA LYS A 298 -16.62 5.24 23.02
C LYS A 298 -15.25 5.64 23.56
N ALA A 299 -14.68 6.68 23.03
CA ALA A 299 -13.45 7.26 23.52
C ALA A 299 -13.61 8.76 23.74
N PHE A 300 -12.95 9.30 24.74
CA PHE A 300 -12.73 10.72 24.84
C PHE A 300 -11.51 11.07 24.03
N ILE A 301 -11.67 11.96 23.06
CA ILE A 301 -10.60 12.32 22.12
C ILE A 301 -10.22 13.78 22.37
N LEU A 302 -8.93 14.03 22.53
CA LEU A 302 -8.38 15.38 22.69
C LEU A 302 -7.23 15.60 21.69
N PRO A 303 -7.06 16.82 21.18
CA PRO A 303 -5.85 17.20 20.46
C PRO A 303 -4.60 16.91 21.30
N VAL A 304 -3.58 16.31 20.68
CA VAL A 304 -2.31 16.01 21.36
C VAL A 304 -1.65 17.24 21.95
N ASP A 305 -1.84 18.40 21.32
CA ASP A 305 -1.30 19.69 21.77
C ASP A 305 -1.80 20.14 23.16
N LEU A 306 -2.96 19.63 23.59
CA LEU A 306 -3.53 19.95 24.91
C LEU A 306 -2.89 19.12 26.03
N LEU A 307 -2.19 18.03 25.68
CA LEU A 307 -1.52 17.17 26.64
C LEU A 307 -0.23 17.82 27.11
N GLN A 308 -0.18 18.16 28.39
CA GLN A 308 1.02 18.66 29.04
C GLN A 308 1.64 17.57 29.90
N ARG A 309 2.96 17.64 30.12
CA ARG A 309 3.67 16.66 30.92
C ARG A 309 4.15 17.26 32.23
N SER A 310 3.90 16.56 33.33
CA SER A 310 4.44 16.89 34.66
C SER A 310 5.25 15.71 35.20
N SER A 311 5.77 15.86 36.43
CA SER A 311 6.40 14.76 37.18
C SER A 311 5.47 13.56 37.36
N ASP A 312 4.16 13.83 37.49
CA ASP A 312 3.14 12.85 37.84
C ASP A 312 2.47 12.21 36.60
N GLY A 313 2.92 12.60 35.40
CA GLY A 313 2.40 12.08 34.15
C GLY A 313 1.84 13.13 33.21
N TYR A 314 0.92 12.74 32.34
CA TYR A 314 0.24 13.65 31.44
C TYR A 314 -0.97 14.27 32.13
N PHE A 315 -1.22 15.54 31.85
CA PHE A 315 -2.41 16.26 32.34
C PHE A 315 -2.96 17.18 31.27
N VAL A 316 -4.21 17.57 31.45
CA VAL A 316 -4.88 18.64 30.69
C VAL A 316 -5.42 19.68 31.67
N MET A 317 -5.55 20.90 31.20
CA MET A 317 -6.20 21.95 31.97
C MET A 317 -7.73 21.92 31.75
N VAL A 318 -8.47 21.86 32.83
CA VAL A 318 -9.95 21.91 32.83
C VAL A 318 -10.45 23.10 33.59
N GLY A 319 -11.60 23.65 33.18
CA GLY A 319 -12.30 24.69 33.90
C GLY A 319 -13.34 24.07 34.82
N ASN A 320 -13.23 24.31 36.12
CA ASN A 320 -14.22 23.90 37.12
C ASN A 320 -14.93 25.12 37.67
N GLU A 321 -16.24 25.03 37.80
CA GLU A 321 -17.03 26.08 38.49
C GLU A 321 -16.92 25.88 40.00
N GLU A 322 -16.29 26.86 40.68
CA GLU A 322 -16.15 26.91 42.14
C GLU A 322 -16.67 28.24 42.64
N SER A 323 -17.68 28.19 43.49
CA SER A 323 -18.31 29.42 44.09
C SER A 323 -18.73 30.48 43.07
N GLY A 324 -19.23 30.06 41.90
CA GLY A 324 -19.69 30.96 40.83
C GLY A 324 -18.58 31.54 39.97
N LYS A 325 -17.34 31.06 40.14
CA LYS A 325 -16.18 31.41 39.32
C LYS A 325 -15.65 30.20 38.60
N LEU A 326 -15.19 30.38 37.35
CA LEU A 326 -14.51 29.37 36.61
C LEU A 326 -13.02 29.33 36.99
N ILE A 327 -12.54 28.21 37.50
CA ILE A 327 -11.18 28.06 38.02
C ILE A 327 -10.44 26.99 37.20
N ALA A 328 -9.18 27.27 36.84
CA ALA A 328 -8.31 26.32 36.17
C ALA A 328 -7.85 25.20 37.12
N ARG A 329 -8.04 23.96 36.72
CA ARG A 329 -7.57 22.79 37.45
C ARG A 329 -6.76 21.88 36.53
N LYS A 330 -5.70 21.31 37.06
CA LYS A 330 -4.95 20.25 36.41
C LYS A 330 -5.68 18.92 36.57
N LYS A 331 -5.96 18.24 35.49
CA LYS A 331 -6.55 16.91 35.53
C LYS A 331 -5.59 15.91 34.91
N ILE A 332 -5.11 14.98 35.72
CA ILE A 332 -4.20 13.91 35.27
C ILE A 332 -4.98 12.99 34.33
N VAL A 333 -4.37 12.67 33.19
CA VAL A 333 -4.97 11.85 32.15
C VAL A 333 -3.99 10.76 31.69
N THR A 334 -4.51 9.64 31.25
CA THR A 334 -3.72 8.60 30.62
C THR A 334 -4.06 8.57 29.14
N PRO A 335 -3.17 9.10 28.27
CA PRO A 335 -3.37 9.00 26.83
C PRO A 335 -3.16 7.56 26.37
N GLY A 336 -4.00 7.12 25.44
CA GLY A 336 -3.90 5.87 24.73
C GLY A 336 -3.21 6.03 23.37
N ARG A 337 -3.89 5.60 22.31
CA ARG A 337 -3.39 5.73 20.94
C ARG A 337 -3.57 7.13 20.40
N THR A 338 -2.66 7.51 19.52
CA THR A 338 -2.71 8.80 18.83
C THR A 338 -2.78 8.59 17.33
N TYR A 339 -3.66 9.33 16.68
CA TYR A 339 -3.78 9.33 15.23
C TYR A 339 -4.20 10.72 14.75
N ASN A 340 -3.57 11.22 13.69
CA ASN A 340 -3.87 12.51 13.05
C ASN A 340 -3.99 13.69 14.04
N GLY A 341 -3.01 13.80 14.97
CA GLY A 341 -2.98 14.88 15.97
C GLY A 341 -4.02 14.76 17.08
N GLN A 342 -4.80 13.69 17.11
CA GLN A 342 -5.78 13.38 18.15
C GLN A 342 -5.28 12.24 19.02
N ALA A 343 -5.51 12.31 20.33
CA ALA A 343 -5.18 11.27 21.28
C ALA A 343 -6.44 10.75 21.97
N GLU A 344 -6.58 9.45 22.05
CA GLU A 344 -7.55 8.78 22.89
C GLU A 344 -7.18 8.97 24.37
N MET A 345 -8.13 9.31 25.23
CA MET A 345 -7.96 9.30 26.67
C MET A 345 -8.52 8.02 27.24
N VAL A 346 -7.64 7.16 27.74
CA VAL A 346 -8.03 5.88 28.36
C VAL A 346 -8.63 6.11 29.74
N SER A 347 -8.12 7.12 30.47
CA SER A 347 -8.65 7.49 31.78
C SER A 347 -8.34 8.95 32.12
N GLY A 348 -9.02 9.46 33.15
CA GLY A 348 -8.78 10.79 33.69
C GLY A 348 -9.71 11.86 33.12
N ILE A 349 -10.54 11.59 32.13
CA ILE A 349 -11.52 12.51 31.53
C ILE A 349 -12.92 11.90 31.57
N SER A 350 -13.91 12.76 31.72
CA SER A 350 -15.34 12.41 31.71
C SER A 350 -16.15 13.43 30.90
N GLU A 351 -17.41 13.10 30.58
CA GLU A 351 -18.32 13.99 29.84
C GLU A 351 -18.64 15.31 30.59
N ALA A 352 -18.48 15.32 31.92
CA ALA A 352 -18.68 16.48 32.71
C ALA A 352 -17.53 17.50 32.62
N ASP A 353 -16.40 17.12 32.08
CA ASP A 353 -15.20 17.95 32.06
C ASP A 353 -15.26 19.01 30.95
N GLN A 354 -14.85 20.23 31.31
CA GLN A 354 -14.69 21.34 30.40
C GLN A 354 -13.20 21.56 30.14
N VAL A 355 -12.68 21.00 29.06
CA VAL A 355 -11.25 21.12 28.71
C VAL A 355 -10.95 22.48 28.12
N ILE A 356 -9.87 23.10 28.58
CA ILE A 356 -9.40 24.37 28.07
C ILE A 356 -8.62 24.14 26.78
N VAL A 357 -9.15 24.64 25.66
CA VAL A 357 -8.57 24.41 24.33
C VAL A 357 -7.69 25.57 23.85
N THR A 358 -7.86 26.78 24.39
CA THR A 358 -6.99 27.93 24.09
C THR A 358 -6.55 28.63 25.35
N GLY A 359 -5.33 29.18 25.37
CA GLY A 359 -4.77 29.89 26.52
C GLY A 359 -4.24 28.98 27.65
N TYR A 360 -4.22 27.69 27.46
CA TYR A 360 -3.88 26.67 28.48
C TYR A 360 -2.39 26.63 28.87
N ARG A 361 -1.47 27.08 27.99
CA ARG A 361 -0.02 26.93 28.20
C ARG A 361 0.52 27.73 29.38
N ASP A 362 -0.06 28.92 29.62
CA ASP A 362 0.41 29.85 30.64
C ASP A 362 -0.51 29.89 31.87
N LEU A 363 -1.37 28.87 32.02
CA LEU A 363 -2.27 28.78 33.17
C LEU A 363 -1.60 28.10 34.36
N ASN A 364 -1.82 28.68 35.53
CA ASN A 364 -1.52 28.08 36.81
C ASN A 364 -2.76 27.41 37.39
N GLU A 365 -2.55 26.35 38.17
CA GLU A 365 -3.64 25.74 38.90
C GLU A 365 -4.23 26.71 39.91
N GLY A 366 -5.55 26.78 40.00
CA GLY A 366 -6.28 27.70 40.86
C GLY A 366 -6.52 29.11 40.27
N GLN A 367 -6.09 29.35 39.05
CA GLN A 367 -6.26 30.64 38.38
C GLN A 367 -7.71 30.86 37.94
N GLU A 368 -8.26 32.07 38.17
CA GLU A 368 -9.60 32.44 37.72
C GLU A 368 -9.61 32.63 36.18
N LEU A 369 -10.64 32.11 35.55
CA LEU A 369 -10.80 32.08 34.10
C LEU A 369 -12.03 32.87 33.68
N ARG A 370 -11.97 33.44 32.47
CA ARG A 370 -13.12 33.99 31.77
C ARG A 370 -13.21 33.35 30.37
N THR A 371 -14.37 32.89 30.04
CA THR A 371 -14.63 32.37 28.69
C THR A 371 -14.78 33.50 27.69
N LYS A 372 -14.26 33.25 26.48
CA LYS A 372 -14.42 34.15 25.34
C LYS A 372 -15.85 34.15 24.83
#